data_b145881078527c7974d086ad345c789b
#
_entry.id   b145881078527c7974d086ad345c789b
#
_cell.length_a   1.000
_cell.length_b   1.000
_cell.length_c   1.000
_cell.angle_alpha   90.00
_cell.angle_beta   90.00
_cell.angle_gamma   90.00
#
_symmetry.space_group_name_H-M   'P 1'
#
loop_
_entity.id
_entity.type
_entity.pdbx_description
1 polymer ?
#
loop_
_entity_poly.entity_id
_entity_poly.type
_entity_poly.pdbx_seq_one_letter_code
_entity_poly.pdbx_strand_id
1 'polypeptide(L)'
;MKVLLLNGSPKANGNTAVALHEMVNIFNKEGIETEVIHVGNKDIRGCVACGQCSQLGHCVFNDPVNEVAPKFAEADGLVVGSPVYYASANATLVALLTRLFYSTPFDKTMKVGAAVVAARRGGLSATFDELNKFFTISGMPVASSQYWNSIHGGAPGEAKEDLEGLQTMRTLARNMTFLMKSIALGKEKFGLPETEQRIATNFIR
;
A
#
# COMPACT_ATOMS: atom_id res chain seq x y z
N MET A 1 -16.82 2.05 4.45
CA MET A 1 -15.52 1.47 4.04
C MET A 1 -14.49 2.56 3.94
N LYS A 2 -13.25 2.26 4.30
CA LYS A 2 -12.14 3.23 4.34
C LYS A 2 -10.92 2.69 3.60
N VAL A 3 -10.25 3.55 2.82
CA VAL A 3 -8.95 3.26 2.19
C VAL A 3 -7.90 4.21 2.75
N LEU A 4 -6.81 3.65 3.25
CA LEU A 4 -5.61 4.38 3.63
C LEU A 4 -4.67 4.45 2.42
N LEU A 5 -4.18 5.65 2.08
CA LEU A 5 -3.22 5.84 1.00
C LEU A 5 -1.91 6.42 1.56
N LEU A 6 -0.80 5.76 1.31
CA LEU A 6 0.53 6.19 1.73
C LEU A 6 1.27 6.83 0.54
N ASN A 7 1.57 8.11 0.64
CA ASN A 7 2.42 8.80 -0.33
C ASN A 7 3.89 8.69 0.09
N GLY A 8 4.62 7.77 -0.54
CA GLY A 8 6.04 7.52 -0.33
C GLY A 8 6.97 8.46 -1.11
N SER A 9 6.45 9.42 -1.86
CA SER A 9 7.30 10.41 -2.55
C SER A 9 7.87 11.43 -1.56
N PRO A 10 9.16 11.81 -1.66
CA PRO A 10 9.70 12.95 -0.88
C PRO A 10 9.01 14.27 -1.23
N LYS A 11 8.41 14.36 -2.41
CA LYS A 11 7.66 15.54 -2.88
C LYS A 11 6.17 15.34 -2.60
N ALA A 12 5.61 16.12 -1.67
CA ALA A 12 4.19 16.01 -1.29
C ALA A 12 3.23 16.14 -2.49
N ASN A 13 3.55 17.02 -3.44
CA ASN A 13 2.75 17.32 -4.63
C ASN A 13 3.43 16.84 -5.93
N GLY A 14 4.21 15.74 -5.86
CA GLY A 14 4.87 15.13 -7.01
C GLY A 14 3.94 14.23 -7.83
N ASN A 15 4.52 13.51 -8.79
CA ASN A 15 3.78 12.63 -9.70
C ASN A 15 3.06 11.47 -8.98
N THR A 16 3.65 10.95 -7.90
CA THR A 16 2.98 9.96 -7.03
C THR A 16 1.70 10.53 -6.42
N ALA A 17 1.72 11.79 -5.97
CA ALA A 17 0.53 12.44 -5.42
C ALA A 17 -0.56 12.62 -6.48
N VAL A 18 -0.21 12.93 -7.74
CA VAL A 18 -1.17 13.00 -8.86
C VAL A 18 -1.91 11.67 -9.00
N ALA A 19 -1.17 10.56 -9.02
CA ALA A 19 -1.76 9.22 -9.12
C ALA A 19 -2.72 8.92 -7.94
N LEU A 20 -2.27 9.16 -6.71
CA LEU A 20 -3.08 8.90 -5.51
C LEU A 20 -4.34 9.79 -5.46
N HIS A 21 -4.23 11.06 -5.84
CA HIS A 21 -5.39 11.98 -5.87
C HIS A 21 -6.41 11.55 -6.93
N GLU A 22 -5.98 11.03 -8.08
CA GLU A 22 -6.90 10.49 -9.08
C GLU A 22 -7.69 9.31 -8.53
N MET A 23 -7.05 8.42 -7.75
CA MET A 23 -7.74 7.33 -7.04
C MET A 23 -8.70 7.85 -5.98
N VAL A 24 -8.29 8.83 -5.16
CA VAL A 24 -9.14 9.49 -4.15
C VAL A 24 -10.42 10.05 -4.76
N ASN A 25 -10.31 10.71 -5.93
CA ASN A 25 -11.47 11.23 -6.64
C ASN A 25 -12.48 10.14 -7.01
N ILE A 26 -12.01 8.96 -7.38
CA ILE A 26 -12.88 7.81 -7.67
C ILE A 26 -13.45 7.21 -6.39
N PHE A 27 -12.63 6.96 -5.38
CA PHE A 27 -13.10 6.43 -4.09
C PHE A 27 -14.21 7.28 -3.49
N ASN A 28 -14.04 8.61 -3.50
CA ASN A 28 -15.07 9.54 -3.00
C ASN A 28 -16.38 9.45 -3.81
N LYS A 29 -16.30 9.31 -5.15
CA LYS A 29 -17.49 9.10 -6.00
C LYS A 29 -18.19 7.77 -5.70
N GLU A 30 -17.44 6.77 -5.28
CA GLU A 30 -17.93 5.43 -4.93
C GLU A 30 -18.39 5.32 -3.45
N GLY A 31 -18.34 6.42 -2.70
CA GLY A 31 -18.74 6.47 -1.29
C GLY A 31 -17.76 5.81 -0.33
N ILE A 32 -16.48 5.71 -0.73
CA ILE A 32 -15.40 5.15 0.09
C ILE A 32 -14.65 6.31 0.78
N GLU A 33 -14.55 6.26 2.09
CA GLU A 33 -13.74 7.19 2.88
C GLU A 33 -12.25 7.00 2.55
N THR A 34 -11.51 8.10 2.46
CA THR A 34 -10.09 8.07 2.14
C THR A 34 -9.27 8.90 3.11
N GLU A 35 -8.11 8.40 3.46
CA GLU A 35 -7.10 9.14 4.20
C GLU A 35 -5.75 9.02 3.50
N VAL A 36 -5.13 10.16 3.14
CA VAL A 36 -3.81 10.19 2.50
C VAL A 36 -2.77 10.64 3.52
N ILE A 37 -1.75 9.81 3.74
CA ILE A 37 -0.63 10.15 4.64
C ILE A 37 0.65 10.29 3.81
N HIS A 38 1.29 11.44 3.92
CA HIS A 38 2.58 11.71 3.29
C HIS A 38 3.71 11.23 4.21
N VAL A 39 4.44 10.20 3.76
CA VAL A 39 5.51 9.55 4.53
C VAL A 39 6.89 9.67 3.90
N GLY A 40 6.96 10.01 2.61
CA GLY A 40 8.20 9.93 1.83
C GLY A 40 9.31 10.92 2.23
N ASN A 41 9.00 11.95 3.00
CA ASN A 41 9.97 12.94 3.51
C ASN A 41 10.17 12.86 5.02
N LYS A 42 9.63 11.81 5.68
CA LYS A 42 9.76 11.62 7.12
C LYS A 42 11.07 10.92 7.46
N ASP A 43 11.60 11.19 8.64
CA ASP A 43 12.75 10.45 9.16
C ASP A 43 12.29 9.11 9.72
N ILE A 44 12.37 8.08 8.89
CA ILE A 44 11.94 6.71 9.22
C ILE A 44 13.12 5.77 9.00
N ARG A 45 13.66 5.27 10.09
CA ARG A 45 14.74 4.29 10.03
C ARG A 45 14.25 2.88 9.71
N GLY A 46 15.14 2.05 9.14
CA GLY A 46 14.90 0.63 8.92
C GLY A 46 14.70 -0.16 10.22
N CYS A 47 14.18 -1.37 10.10
CA CYS A 47 14.05 -2.31 11.20
C CYS A 47 15.45 -2.74 11.70
N VAL A 48 15.65 -2.75 13.02
CA VAL A 48 16.90 -3.17 13.67
C VAL A 48 16.81 -4.58 14.26
N ALA A 49 15.76 -5.33 13.92
CA ALA A 49 15.55 -6.72 14.36
C ALA A 49 15.61 -6.93 15.89
N CYS A 50 15.19 -5.95 16.69
CA CYS A 50 15.24 -6.03 18.16
C CYS A 50 14.22 -7.01 18.75
N GLY A 51 13.21 -7.48 17.99
CA GLY A 51 12.20 -8.44 18.43
C GLY A 51 11.15 -7.90 19.41
N GLN A 52 11.29 -6.67 19.92
CA GLN A 52 10.42 -6.14 20.97
C GLN A 52 8.95 -6.02 20.57
N CYS A 53 8.66 -5.83 19.29
CA CYS A 53 7.28 -5.69 18.80
C CYS A 53 6.44 -6.96 19.02
N SER A 54 7.03 -8.14 19.16
CA SER A 54 6.32 -9.37 19.50
C SER A 54 5.67 -9.33 20.90
N GLN A 55 6.24 -8.54 21.80
CA GLN A 55 5.73 -8.36 23.16
C GLN A 55 4.88 -7.07 23.29
N LEU A 56 5.30 -5.99 22.63
CA LEU A 56 4.67 -4.69 22.73
C LEU A 56 3.42 -4.53 21.84
N GLY A 57 3.33 -5.31 20.76
CA GLY A 57 2.28 -5.13 19.73
C GLY A 57 2.46 -3.88 18.87
N HIS A 58 3.60 -3.19 18.98
CA HIS A 58 3.96 -2.03 18.18
C HIS A 58 5.48 -1.88 18.09
N CYS A 59 5.97 -1.03 17.18
CA CYS A 59 7.41 -0.77 17.08
C CYS A 59 7.93 0.04 18.27
N VAL A 60 9.15 -0.26 18.74
CA VAL A 60 9.79 0.49 19.87
C VAL A 60 10.11 1.93 19.53
N PHE A 61 10.27 2.26 18.25
CA PHE A 61 10.56 3.63 17.81
C PHE A 61 9.27 4.42 17.73
N ASN A 62 9.24 5.54 18.45
CA ASN A 62 8.12 6.48 18.43
C ASN A 62 8.24 7.41 17.21
N ASP A 63 7.77 6.94 16.06
CA ASP A 63 7.84 7.62 14.77
C ASP A 63 6.58 7.31 13.93
N PRO A 64 6.47 7.80 12.68
CA PRO A 64 5.27 7.64 11.85
C PRO A 64 4.76 6.20 11.67
N VAL A 65 5.58 5.16 11.89
CA VAL A 65 5.13 3.76 11.82
C VAL A 65 4.00 3.49 12.83
N ASN A 66 4.18 3.95 14.08
CA ASN A 66 3.18 3.76 15.14
C ASN A 66 1.96 4.68 14.97
N GLU A 67 2.10 5.80 14.25
CA GLU A 67 0.97 6.69 13.91
C GLU A 67 0.10 6.10 12.78
N VAL A 68 0.74 5.41 11.81
CA VAL A 68 0.06 4.79 10.67
C VAL A 68 -0.63 3.47 11.06
N ALA A 69 -0.06 2.74 12.01
CA ALA A 69 -0.54 1.40 12.41
C ALA A 69 -2.04 1.35 12.77
N PRO A 70 -2.58 2.19 13.68
CA PRO A 70 -4.00 2.16 14.02
C PRO A 70 -4.90 2.54 12.82
N LYS A 71 -4.48 3.47 11.98
CA LYS A 71 -5.22 3.88 10.77
C LYS A 71 -5.29 2.75 9.75
N PHE A 72 -4.21 1.97 9.61
CA PHE A 72 -4.22 0.78 8.77
C PHE A 72 -5.11 -0.33 9.36
N ALA A 73 -5.14 -0.48 10.69
CA ALA A 73 -6.02 -1.45 11.33
C ALA A 73 -7.50 -1.20 11.01
N GLU A 74 -7.91 0.08 11.00
CA GLU A 74 -9.29 0.52 10.71
C GLU A 74 -9.64 0.49 9.21
N ALA A 75 -8.66 0.52 8.31
CA ALA A 75 -8.91 0.58 6.88
C ALA A 75 -9.29 -0.81 6.30
N ASP A 76 -10.19 -0.82 5.32
CA ASP A 76 -10.54 -1.99 4.51
C ASP A 76 -9.54 -2.22 3.37
N GLY A 77 -8.82 -1.18 2.98
CA GLY A 77 -7.81 -1.24 1.93
C GLY A 77 -6.60 -0.33 2.19
N LEU A 78 -5.46 -0.71 1.62
CA LEU A 78 -4.21 0.03 1.68
C LEU A 78 -3.65 0.25 0.28
N VAL A 79 -3.47 1.53 -0.09
CA VAL A 79 -2.73 1.92 -1.30
C VAL A 79 -1.36 2.43 -0.91
N VAL A 80 -0.31 1.93 -1.53
CA VAL A 80 1.05 2.44 -1.36
C VAL A 80 1.55 3.04 -2.67
N GLY A 81 1.87 4.33 -2.64
CA GLY A 81 2.40 5.06 -3.79
C GLY A 81 3.87 5.37 -3.62
N SER A 82 4.71 5.07 -4.61
CA SER A 82 6.14 5.35 -4.60
C SER A 82 6.64 5.93 -5.92
N PRO A 83 7.59 6.89 -5.88
CA PRO A 83 8.45 7.12 -7.01
C PRO A 83 9.42 5.95 -7.18
N VAL A 84 9.95 5.79 -8.39
CA VAL A 84 10.98 4.81 -8.71
C VAL A 84 12.37 5.43 -8.56
N TYR A 85 13.19 4.85 -7.70
CA TYR A 85 14.59 5.19 -7.54
C TYR A 85 15.45 3.94 -7.71
N TYR A 86 16.32 3.92 -8.74
CA TYR A 86 17.17 2.75 -9.05
C TYR A 86 16.40 1.44 -9.17
N ALA A 87 15.22 1.48 -9.85
CA ALA A 87 14.31 0.34 -10.03
C ALA A 87 13.76 -0.25 -8.71
N SER A 88 13.70 0.56 -7.65
CA SER A 88 13.15 0.21 -6.33
C SER A 88 12.25 1.34 -5.82
N ALA A 89 11.46 1.06 -4.80
CA ALA A 89 10.65 2.06 -4.12
C ALA A 89 11.51 3.02 -3.28
N ASN A 90 10.95 4.18 -2.92
CA ASN A 90 11.63 5.08 -1.99
C ASN A 90 11.97 4.35 -0.68
N ALA A 91 13.24 4.38 -0.29
CA ALA A 91 13.76 3.69 0.89
C ALA A 91 13.01 4.03 2.19
N THR A 92 12.57 5.29 2.35
CA THR A 92 11.74 5.71 3.50
C THR A 92 10.40 4.95 3.54
N LEU A 93 9.74 4.78 2.39
CA LEU A 93 8.51 4.01 2.30
C LEU A 93 8.77 2.52 2.62
N VAL A 94 9.83 1.93 2.07
CA VAL A 94 10.20 0.54 2.35
C VAL A 94 10.51 0.32 3.83
N ALA A 95 11.23 1.25 4.47
CA ALA A 95 11.50 1.22 5.90
C ALA A 95 10.21 1.28 6.74
N LEU A 96 9.26 2.16 6.35
CA LEU A 96 7.94 2.22 6.99
C LEU A 96 7.19 0.91 6.81
N LEU A 97 7.04 0.41 5.58
CA LEU A 97 6.26 -0.81 5.30
C LEU A 97 6.86 -2.02 6.01
N THR A 98 8.18 -2.20 5.96
CA THR A 98 8.86 -3.31 6.66
C THR A 98 8.51 -3.32 8.14
N ARG A 99 8.57 -2.18 8.82
CA ARG A 99 8.27 -2.08 10.24
C ARG A 99 6.77 -2.15 10.51
N LEU A 100 5.92 -1.50 9.70
CA LEU A 100 4.48 -1.51 9.84
C LEU A 100 3.93 -2.94 9.74
N PHE A 101 4.30 -3.67 8.69
CA PHE A 101 3.82 -5.04 8.50
C PHE A 101 4.37 -6.02 9.53
N TYR A 102 5.60 -5.80 10.01
CA TYR A 102 6.24 -6.67 10.98
C TYR A 102 5.79 -6.43 12.43
N SER A 103 5.52 -5.18 12.82
CA SER A 103 5.26 -4.82 14.21
C SER A 103 3.78 -4.75 14.60
N THR A 104 2.85 -4.91 13.65
CA THR A 104 1.42 -4.80 13.94
C THR A 104 0.77 -6.17 14.09
N PRO A 105 0.08 -6.44 15.22
CA PRO A 105 -0.50 -7.74 15.52
C PRO A 105 -1.86 -8.01 14.89
N PHE A 106 -2.52 -6.97 14.34
CA PHE A 106 -3.85 -7.14 13.75
C PHE A 106 -3.81 -7.97 12.46
N ASP A 107 -4.88 -8.71 12.22
CA ASP A 107 -5.06 -9.49 11.00
C ASP A 107 -5.24 -8.58 9.78
N LYS A 108 -4.42 -8.81 8.75
CA LYS A 108 -4.44 -8.08 7.48
C LYS A 108 -5.14 -8.87 6.37
N THR A 109 -5.49 -10.12 6.65
CA THR A 109 -6.13 -11.02 5.69
C THR A 109 -7.39 -10.40 5.12
N MET A 110 -7.53 -10.46 3.79
CA MET A 110 -8.66 -9.90 3.03
C MET A 110 -8.83 -8.37 3.07
N LYS A 111 -7.92 -7.61 3.69
CA LYS A 111 -7.80 -6.17 3.36
C LYS A 111 -7.23 -6.04 1.95
N VAL A 112 -7.81 -5.18 1.12
CA VAL A 112 -7.38 -5.07 -0.29
C VAL A 112 -6.13 -4.18 -0.40
N GLY A 113 -5.08 -4.69 -1.03
CA GLY A 113 -3.83 -3.97 -1.27
C GLY A 113 -3.72 -3.44 -2.71
N ALA A 114 -3.07 -2.28 -2.89
CA ALA A 114 -2.67 -1.81 -4.20
C ALA A 114 -1.34 -1.04 -4.15
N ALA A 115 -0.41 -1.39 -5.05
CA ALA A 115 0.81 -0.62 -5.28
C ALA A 115 0.60 0.32 -6.48
N VAL A 116 1.11 1.55 -6.37
CA VAL A 116 1.13 2.57 -7.43
C VAL A 116 2.55 3.10 -7.57
N VAL A 117 3.08 3.10 -8.77
CA VAL A 117 4.46 3.52 -9.02
C VAL A 117 4.52 4.67 -10.04
N ALA A 118 5.35 5.65 -9.75
CA ALA A 118 5.55 6.81 -10.61
C ALA A 118 7.01 6.92 -11.05
N ALA A 119 7.26 7.03 -12.34
CA ALA A 119 8.61 7.23 -12.88
C ALA A 119 8.59 8.11 -14.12
N ARG A 120 9.76 8.65 -14.45
CA ARG A 120 9.94 9.30 -15.75
C ARG A 120 9.96 8.26 -16.87
N ARG A 121 10.55 7.06 -16.63
CA ARG A 121 10.79 6.08 -17.69
C ARG A 121 10.82 4.63 -17.17
N GLY A 122 11.99 4.11 -16.78
CA GLY A 122 12.21 2.68 -16.49
C GLY A 122 12.11 2.32 -15.00
N GLY A 123 12.08 1.02 -14.71
CA GLY A 123 12.13 0.48 -13.34
C GLY A 123 10.77 0.32 -12.64
N LEU A 124 9.66 0.62 -13.32
CA LEU A 124 8.32 0.58 -12.71
C LEU A 124 7.90 -0.83 -12.32
N SER A 125 8.09 -1.83 -13.20
CA SER A 125 7.68 -3.21 -12.91
C SER A 125 8.41 -3.80 -11.70
N ALA A 126 9.73 -3.60 -11.61
CA ALA A 126 10.51 -4.07 -10.46
C ALA A 126 10.04 -3.44 -9.14
N THR A 127 9.78 -2.12 -9.15
CA THR A 127 9.25 -1.40 -7.97
C THR A 127 7.82 -1.84 -7.62
N PHE A 128 7.00 -2.08 -8.63
CA PHE A 128 5.64 -2.60 -8.45
C PHE A 128 5.64 -3.99 -7.80
N ASP A 129 6.50 -4.89 -8.27
CA ASP A 129 6.66 -6.23 -7.71
C ASP A 129 7.18 -6.18 -6.27
N GLU A 130 8.14 -5.30 -5.99
CA GLU A 130 8.67 -5.10 -4.64
C GLU A 130 7.56 -4.73 -3.65
N LEU A 131 6.71 -3.77 -4.00
CA LEU A 131 5.65 -3.29 -3.12
C LEU A 131 4.52 -4.32 -2.93
N ASN A 132 4.16 -5.07 -3.97
CA ASN A 132 3.10 -6.08 -3.88
C ASN A 132 3.47 -7.26 -2.97
N LYS A 133 4.75 -7.53 -2.71
CA LYS A 133 5.19 -8.58 -1.79
C LYS A 133 4.70 -8.36 -0.35
N PHE A 134 4.55 -7.11 0.09
CA PHE A 134 4.00 -6.79 1.41
C PHE A 134 2.55 -7.27 1.55
N PHE A 135 1.76 -7.13 0.48
CA PHE A 135 0.37 -7.56 0.48
C PHE A 135 0.24 -9.08 0.40
N THR A 136 0.94 -9.68 -0.55
CA THR A 136 0.80 -11.13 -0.83
C THR A 136 1.25 -12.00 0.35
N ILE A 137 2.34 -11.66 1.05
CA ILE A 137 2.76 -12.39 2.25
C ILE A 137 1.79 -12.26 3.43
N SER A 138 0.94 -11.22 3.40
CA SER A 138 -0.01 -10.89 4.47
C SER A 138 -1.44 -11.37 4.20
N GLY A 139 -1.66 -12.17 3.15
CA GLY A 139 -2.99 -12.66 2.77
C GLY A 139 -3.92 -11.55 2.27
N MET A 140 -3.38 -10.44 1.82
CA MET A 140 -4.15 -9.33 1.25
C MET A 140 -4.32 -9.52 -0.25
N PRO A 141 -5.56 -9.57 -0.78
CA PRO A 141 -5.81 -9.54 -2.22
C PRO A 141 -5.23 -8.28 -2.85
N VAL A 142 -4.50 -8.45 -3.96
CA VAL A 142 -3.93 -7.31 -4.71
C VAL A 142 -4.88 -6.88 -5.81
N ALA A 143 -5.30 -5.62 -5.77
CA ALA A 143 -6.12 -5.04 -6.82
C ALA A 143 -5.30 -4.79 -8.09
N SER A 144 -5.87 -5.15 -9.23
CA SER A 144 -5.33 -4.89 -10.56
C SER A 144 -6.14 -3.84 -11.31
N SER A 145 -5.53 -3.22 -12.30
CA SER A 145 -6.19 -2.33 -13.28
C SER A 145 -6.22 -2.99 -14.66
N GLN A 146 -6.24 -2.21 -15.74
CA GLN A 146 -6.09 -2.71 -17.10
C GLN A 146 -4.62 -2.93 -17.53
N TYR A 147 -3.67 -2.44 -16.73
CA TYR A 147 -2.23 -2.57 -16.94
C TYR A 147 -1.51 -2.60 -15.58
N TRP A 148 -0.18 -2.63 -15.53
CA TRP A 148 0.55 -2.42 -14.28
C TRP A 148 0.25 -1.02 -13.74
N ASN A 149 0.05 -0.88 -12.43
CA ASN A 149 -0.39 0.36 -11.80
C ASN A 149 0.71 1.42 -11.80
N SER A 150 0.98 1.99 -12.94
CA SER A 150 2.06 2.96 -13.17
C SER A 150 1.55 4.27 -13.75
N ILE A 151 2.29 5.35 -13.48
CA ILE A 151 2.08 6.66 -14.07
C ILE A 151 3.44 7.29 -14.41
N HIS A 152 3.50 8.05 -15.51
CA HIS A 152 4.73 8.64 -16.01
C HIS A 152 4.75 10.16 -15.82
N GLY A 153 5.93 10.70 -15.50
CA GLY A 153 6.20 12.12 -15.41
C GLY A 153 7.59 12.38 -14.85
N GLY A 154 8.31 13.35 -15.42
CA GLY A 154 9.65 13.75 -14.99
C GLY A 154 9.62 14.91 -14.02
N ALA A 155 8.98 16.03 -14.42
CA ALA A 155 8.80 17.19 -13.55
C ALA A 155 7.65 16.96 -12.55
N PRO A 156 7.65 17.63 -11.38
CA PRO A 156 6.55 17.52 -10.43
C PRO A 156 5.20 17.93 -11.06
N GLY A 157 4.23 17.05 -10.99
CA GLY A 157 2.88 17.28 -11.53
C GLY A 157 2.70 16.95 -13.00
N GLU A 158 3.75 16.66 -13.74
CA GLU A 158 3.72 16.32 -15.18
C GLU A 158 2.88 15.04 -15.45
N ALA A 159 2.75 14.16 -14.49
CA ALA A 159 1.88 12.97 -14.58
C ALA A 159 0.39 13.31 -14.85
N LYS A 160 -0.04 14.56 -14.73
CA LYS A 160 -1.36 15.02 -15.18
C LYS A 160 -1.55 14.92 -16.69
N GLU A 161 -0.46 14.87 -17.45
CA GLU A 161 -0.45 14.73 -18.90
C GLU A 161 -0.44 13.27 -19.35
N ASP A 162 -0.14 12.33 -18.45
CA ASP A 162 -0.19 10.88 -18.70
C ASP A 162 -1.64 10.38 -18.62
N LEU A 163 -2.39 10.54 -19.71
CA LEU A 163 -3.80 10.17 -19.78
C LEU A 163 -4.03 8.67 -19.58
N GLU A 164 -3.10 7.82 -20.03
CA GLU A 164 -3.16 6.36 -19.84
C GLU A 164 -2.91 6.00 -18.37
N GLY A 165 -1.89 6.59 -17.75
CA GLY A 165 -1.63 6.41 -16.32
C GLY A 165 -2.80 6.88 -15.44
N LEU A 166 -3.40 8.03 -15.75
CA LEU A 166 -4.60 8.51 -15.05
C LEU A 166 -5.79 7.56 -15.24
N GLN A 167 -5.99 7.01 -16.44
CA GLN A 167 -7.03 6.01 -16.69
C GLN A 167 -6.77 4.74 -15.88
N THR A 168 -5.51 4.29 -15.81
CA THR A 168 -5.07 3.16 -15.01
C THR A 168 -5.41 3.37 -13.53
N MET A 169 -5.15 4.55 -12.98
CA MET A 169 -5.49 4.89 -11.58
C MET A 169 -7.01 4.86 -11.34
N ARG A 170 -7.81 5.38 -12.28
CA ARG A 170 -9.28 5.34 -12.17
C ARG A 170 -9.81 3.91 -12.20
N THR A 171 -9.30 3.07 -13.08
CA THR A 171 -9.69 1.66 -13.18
C THR A 171 -9.28 0.89 -11.92
N LEU A 172 -8.05 1.11 -11.44
CA LEU A 172 -7.57 0.52 -10.19
C LEU A 172 -8.48 0.84 -9.00
N ALA A 173 -8.86 2.11 -8.84
CA ALA A 173 -9.72 2.53 -7.74
C ALA A 173 -11.12 1.88 -7.82
N ARG A 174 -11.71 1.76 -9.01
CA ARG A 174 -12.99 1.06 -9.21
C ARG A 174 -12.89 -0.42 -8.90
N ASN A 175 -11.84 -1.09 -9.41
CA ASN A 175 -11.61 -2.51 -9.17
C ASN A 175 -11.37 -2.78 -7.68
N MET A 176 -10.58 -1.94 -7.02
CA MET A 176 -10.35 -2.03 -5.57
C MET A 176 -11.65 -1.85 -4.78
N THR A 177 -12.49 -0.88 -5.15
CA THR A 177 -13.81 -0.66 -4.54
C THR A 177 -14.71 -1.89 -4.72
N PHE A 178 -14.75 -2.47 -5.92
CA PHE A 178 -15.52 -3.68 -6.20
C PHE A 178 -15.04 -4.86 -5.33
N LEU A 179 -13.74 -5.08 -5.24
CA LEU A 179 -13.15 -6.13 -4.41
C LEU A 179 -13.50 -5.95 -2.93
N MET A 180 -13.34 -4.75 -2.37
CA MET A 180 -13.70 -4.47 -0.97
C MET A 180 -15.18 -4.72 -0.68
N LYS A 181 -16.08 -4.25 -1.56
CA LYS A 181 -17.53 -4.49 -1.42
C LYS A 181 -17.86 -5.97 -1.53
N SER A 182 -17.24 -6.70 -2.47
CA SER A 182 -17.45 -8.14 -2.67
C SER A 182 -16.95 -8.97 -1.48
N ILE A 183 -15.77 -8.62 -0.93
CA ILE A 183 -15.20 -9.28 0.25
C ILE A 183 -16.11 -9.05 1.47
N ALA A 184 -16.59 -7.83 1.68
CA ALA A 184 -17.51 -7.52 2.78
C ALA A 184 -18.80 -8.33 2.68
N LEU A 185 -19.40 -8.36 1.49
CA LEU A 185 -20.62 -9.17 1.24
C LEU A 185 -20.35 -10.67 1.38
N GLY A 186 -19.22 -11.15 0.87
CA GLY A 186 -18.80 -12.54 1.01
C GLY A 186 -18.59 -12.93 2.47
N LYS A 187 -17.93 -12.07 3.25
CA LYS A 187 -17.71 -12.26 4.68
C LYS A 187 -19.02 -12.33 5.46
N GLU A 188 -19.97 -11.45 5.15
CA GLU A 188 -21.30 -11.44 5.77
C GLU A 188 -22.07 -12.72 5.48
N LYS A 189 -22.05 -13.18 4.23
CA LYS A 189 -22.86 -14.32 3.76
C LYS A 189 -22.24 -15.69 4.04
N PHE A 190 -20.93 -15.83 3.93
CA PHE A 190 -20.22 -17.11 3.96
C PHE A 190 -19.17 -17.22 5.05
N GLY A 191 -18.83 -16.13 5.75
CA GLY A 191 -17.64 -16.04 6.58
C GLY A 191 -16.37 -15.83 5.74
N LEU A 192 -15.23 -15.70 6.42
CA LEU A 192 -13.91 -15.72 5.75
C LEU A 192 -13.47 -17.17 5.54
N PRO A 193 -12.56 -17.42 4.58
CA PRO A 193 -11.95 -18.75 4.42
C PRO A 193 -11.34 -19.25 5.73
N GLU A 194 -11.47 -20.55 5.97
CA GLU A 194 -10.85 -21.20 7.13
C GLU A 194 -9.33 -21.02 7.08
N THR A 195 -8.74 -20.71 8.22
CA THR A 195 -7.29 -20.57 8.34
C THR A 195 -6.73 -21.77 9.09
N GLU A 196 -5.91 -22.56 8.42
CA GLU A 196 -5.19 -23.67 9.04
C GLU A 196 -4.09 -23.17 9.97
N GLN A 197 -3.74 -24.00 10.96
CA GLN A 197 -2.56 -23.73 11.79
C GLN A 197 -1.30 -23.74 10.92
N ARG A 198 -0.51 -22.66 11.00
CA ARG A 198 0.69 -22.50 10.20
C ARG A 198 1.72 -23.59 10.53
N ILE A 199 2.13 -24.34 9.53
CA ILE A 199 3.25 -25.27 9.58
C ILE A 199 4.50 -24.55 9.08
N ALA A 200 5.51 -24.42 9.94
CA ALA A 200 6.78 -23.82 9.58
C ALA A 200 7.77 -24.90 9.13
N THR A 201 8.27 -24.77 7.91
CA THR A 201 9.36 -25.62 7.42
C THR A 201 10.69 -25.12 7.99
N ASN A 202 11.41 -26.01 8.68
CA ASN A 202 12.75 -25.73 9.17
C ASN A 202 13.69 -26.91 8.86
N PHE A 203 14.63 -26.69 7.94
CA PHE A 203 15.64 -27.69 7.56
C PHE A 203 16.97 -27.55 8.32
N ILE A 204 17.08 -26.56 9.20
CA ILE A 204 18.26 -26.38 10.07
C ILE A 204 18.06 -27.24 11.30
N ARG A 205 18.94 -28.24 11.48
CA ARG A 205 18.95 -29.18 12.58
C ARG A 205 20.20 -29.00 13.42
#